data_4f4ba2c57ee4f30fc49a009f3b4d9c1d
#
_entry.id   4f4ba2c57ee4f30fc49a009f3b4d9c1d
#
_cell.length_a   1.000
_cell.length_b   1.000
_cell.length_c   1.000
_cell.angle_alpha   90.00
_cell.angle_beta   90.00
_cell.angle_gamma   90.00
#
_symmetry.space_group_name_H-M   'P 1'
#
loop_
_entity.id
_entity.type
_entity.pdbx_description
1 polymer ?
#
loop_
_entity_poly.entity_id
_entity_poly.type
_entity_poly.pdbx_seq_one_letter_code
_entity_poly.pdbx_strand_id
1 'polypeptide(L)'
;MMNLLIEGKILSKFKKARSIALVGTGGNLAIAQHMASDMYRHTGKFCFAPDSVNLTALGGDGDWKSKWLDYARGGADLIIAITCRVESPLTRQLVNLDNVILFAPDYHDTIPTIRIESTYYHEF
;
A
#
# COMPACT_ATOMS: atom_id res chain seq x y z
N MET A 1 17.93 -14.70 -8.72
CA MET A 1 18.17 -15.20 -7.35
C MET A 1 17.70 -14.21 -6.31
N MET A 2 18.15 -12.94 -6.37
CA MET A 2 17.65 -11.92 -5.43
C MET A 2 16.13 -11.73 -5.51
N ASN A 3 15.58 -11.81 -6.73
CA ASN A 3 14.13 -11.66 -6.91
C ASN A 3 13.34 -12.78 -6.22
N LEU A 4 13.84 -14.00 -6.22
CA LEU A 4 13.17 -15.11 -5.54
C LEU A 4 13.15 -14.93 -4.03
N LEU A 5 14.23 -14.38 -3.45
CA LEU A 5 14.29 -14.11 -2.02
C LEU A 5 13.33 -13.01 -1.64
N ILE A 6 13.25 -11.95 -2.44
CA ILE A 6 12.32 -10.84 -2.21
C ILE A 6 10.88 -11.34 -2.33
N GLU A 7 10.58 -12.12 -3.36
CA GLU A 7 9.25 -12.68 -3.55
C GLU A 7 8.84 -13.59 -2.39
N GLY A 8 9.78 -14.38 -1.88
CA GLY A 8 9.54 -15.23 -0.72
C GLY A 8 9.22 -14.42 0.53
N LYS A 9 9.92 -13.32 0.75
CA LYS A 9 9.65 -12.41 1.88
C LYS A 9 8.27 -11.75 1.75
N ILE A 10 7.93 -11.30 0.55
CA ILE A 10 6.63 -10.68 0.29
C ILE A 10 5.52 -11.69 0.54
N LEU A 11 5.66 -12.88 0.01
CA LEU A 11 4.66 -13.94 0.18
C LEU A 11 4.48 -14.30 1.66
N SER A 12 5.58 -14.37 2.40
CA SER A 12 5.55 -14.66 3.83
C SER A 12 4.81 -13.56 4.60
N LYS A 13 5.11 -12.30 4.33
CA LYS A 13 4.41 -11.16 4.95
C LYS A 13 2.91 -11.23 4.67
N PHE A 14 2.56 -11.50 3.42
CA PHE A 14 1.16 -11.60 3.01
C PHE A 14 0.45 -12.74 3.73
N LYS A 15 1.06 -13.91 3.77
CA LYS A 15 0.45 -15.09 4.40
C LYS A 15 0.24 -14.91 5.90
N LYS A 16 1.18 -14.25 6.58
CA LYS A 16 1.11 -14.05 8.02
C LYS A 16 0.15 -12.94 8.42
N ALA A 17 -0.11 -12.00 7.55
CA ALA A 17 -0.97 -10.87 7.87
C ALA A 17 -2.42 -11.33 8.03
N ARG A 18 -3.08 -10.89 9.09
CA ARG A 18 -4.52 -11.09 9.29
C ARG A 18 -5.32 -9.90 8.78
N SER A 19 -4.71 -8.73 8.78
CA SER A 19 -5.33 -7.50 8.31
C SER A 19 -4.37 -6.74 7.42
N ILE A 20 -4.89 -6.16 6.35
CA ILE A 20 -4.09 -5.50 5.33
C ILE A 20 -4.69 -4.14 5.04
N ALA A 21 -3.88 -3.09 5.17
CA ALA A 21 -4.24 -1.75 4.75
C ALA A 21 -3.64 -1.47 3.38
N LEU A 22 -4.44 -0.92 2.48
CA LEU A 22 -3.99 -0.57 1.14
C LEU A 22 -4.11 0.94 0.94
N VAL A 23 -3.10 1.55 0.34
CA VAL A 23 -3.08 2.99 0.16
C VAL A 23 -2.46 3.36 -1.18
N GLY A 24 -2.89 4.48 -1.71
CA GLY A 24 -2.37 5.09 -2.92
C GLY A 24 -2.83 6.53 -2.95
N THR A 25 -2.43 7.27 -3.97
CA THR A 25 -2.85 8.66 -4.16
C THR A 25 -3.43 8.82 -5.55
N GLY A 26 -4.40 9.72 -5.69
CA GLY A 26 -5.06 9.94 -6.97
C GLY A 26 -5.71 8.67 -7.48
N GLY A 27 -5.46 8.33 -8.75
CA GLY A 27 -6.00 7.11 -9.35
C GLY A 27 -5.52 5.84 -8.69
N ASN A 28 -4.33 5.85 -8.10
CA ASN A 28 -3.82 4.70 -7.36
C ASN A 28 -4.60 4.44 -6.09
N LEU A 29 -5.23 5.45 -5.52
CA LEU A 29 -6.15 5.25 -4.40
C LEU A 29 -7.38 4.46 -4.84
N ALA A 30 -7.91 4.74 -6.03
CA ALA A 30 -9.02 3.96 -6.57
C ALA A 30 -8.63 2.49 -6.75
N ILE A 31 -7.41 2.25 -7.24
CA ILE A 31 -6.88 0.89 -7.36
C ILE A 31 -6.78 0.23 -5.96
N ALA A 32 -6.27 0.94 -4.98
CA ALA A 32 -6.15 0.42 -3.61
C ALA A 32 -7.51 0.06 -3.04
N GLN A 33 -8.52 0.90 -3.23
CA GLN A 33 -9.88 0.62 -2.77
C GLN A 33 -10.46 -0.63 -3.44
N HIS A 34 -10.27 -0.75 -4.75
CA HIS A 34 -10.75 -1.93 -5.48
C HIS A 34 -10.01 -3.20 -5.03
N MET A 35 -8.70 -3.12 -4.89
CA MET A 35 -7.89 -4.25 -4.43
C MET A 35 -8.29 -4.69 -3.02
N ALA A 36 -8.61 -3.77 -2.14
CA ALA A 36 -9.04 -4.12 -0.78
C ALA A 36 -10.27 -5.02 -0.81
N SER A 37 -11.24 -4.68 -1.66
CA SER A 37 -12.44 -5.50 -1.84
C SER A 37 -12.12 -6.87 -2.43
N ASP A 38 -11.32 -6.89 -3.49
CA ASP A 38 -10.97 -8.15 -4.16
C ASP A 38 -10.16 -9.06 -3.25
N MET A 39 -9.20 -8.52 -2.52
CA MET A 39 -8.38 -9.31 -1.62
C MET A 39 -9.20 -9.92 -0.50
N TYR A 40 -10.14 -9.17 0.07
CA TYR A 40 -11.05 -9.73 1.07
C TYR A 40 -11.84 -10.89 0.49
N ARG A 41 -12.41 -10.71 -0.70
CA ARG A 41 -13.25 -11.74 -1.33
C ARG A 41 -12.48 -13.02 -1.62
N HIS A 42 -11.20 -12.91 -1.97
CA HIS A 42 -10.39 -14.06 -2.35
C HIS A 42 -9.62 -14.69 -1.19
N THR A 43 -9.34 -13.95 -0.14
CA THR A 43 -8.49 -14.43 0.96
C THR A 43 -9.23 -14.57 2.29
N GLY A 44 -10.34 -13.87 2.47
CA GLY A 44 -11.03 -13.78 3.75
C GLY A 44 -10.33 -12.87 4.76
N LYS A 45 -9.21 -12.26 4.40
CA LYS A 45 -8.49 -11.35 5.29
C LYS A 45 -9.18 -10.00 5.35
N PHE A 46 -9.12 -9.35 6.51
CA PHE A 46 -9.64 -7.99 6.65
C PHE A 46 -8.75 -7.03 5.87
N CYS A 47 -9.32 -6.38 4.86
CA CYS A 47 -8.60 -5.46 3.98
C CYS A 47 -9.34 -4.14 3.90
N PHE A 48 -8.62 -3.02 4.04
CA PHE A 48 -9.25 -1.70 4.02
C PHE A 48 -8.33 -0.67 3.36
N ALA A 49 -8.93 0.40 2.85
CA ALA A 49 -8.22 1.50 2.21
C ALA A 49 -8.86 2.81 2.67
N PRO A 50 -8.17 3.95 2.50
CA PRO A 50 -8.79 5.25 2.77
C PRO A 50 -10.05 5.43 1.93
N ASP A 51 -11.08 5.98 2.53
CA ASP A 51 -12.34 6.29 1.85
C ASP A 51 -12.58 7.81 1.87
N SER A 52 -13.71 8.23 1.30
CA SER A 52 -14.02 9.65 1.21
C SER A 52 -14.15 10.31 2.58
N VAL A 53 -14.64 9.59 3.58
CA VAL A 53 -14.75 10.12 4.93
C VAL A 53 -13.38 10.34 5.54
N ASN A 54 -12.48 9.34 5.43
CA ASN A 54 -11.10 9.49 5.91
C ASN A 54 -10.40 10.66 5.23
N LEU A 55 -10.54 10.77 3.92
CA LEU A 55 -9.88 11.83 3.16
C LEU A 55 -10.38 13.21 3.57
N THR A 56 -11.68 13.35 3.77
CA THR A 56 -12.27 14.62 4.16
C THR A 56 -11.92 14.99 5.59
N ALA A 57 -12.09 14.05 6.51
CA ALA A 57 -11.86 14.30 7.93
C ALA A 57 -10.37 14.53 8.24
N LEU A 58 -9.50 13.66 7.72
CA LEU A 58 -8.07 13.76 7.98
C LEU A 58 -7.42 14.88 7.17
N GLY A 59 -7.91 15.10 5.94
CA GLY A 59 -7.39 16.17 5.08
C GLY A 59 -7.71 17.56 5.61
N GLY A 60 -8.80 17.72 6.34
CA GLY A 60 -9.15 18.98 6.98
C GLY A 60 -8.11 19.42 8.01
N ASP A 61 -7.36 18.49 8.58
CA ASP A 61 -6.30 18.76 9.54
C ASP A 61 -4.91 18.85 8.88
N GLY A 62 -4.81 18.77 7.54
CA GLY A 62 -3.54 18.88 6.82
C GLY A 62 -3.17 17.62 6.08
N ASP A 63 -2.06 16.98 6.43
CA ASP A 63 -1.53 15.82 5.73
C ASP A 63 -2.29 14.55 6.08
N TRP A 64 -3.32 14.24 5.28
CA TRP A 64 -4.16 13.06 5.51
C TRP A 64 -3.34 11.75 5.42
N LYS A 65 -2.28 11.72 4.61
CA LYS A 65 -1.50 10.50 4.41
C LYS A 65 -0.81 10.05 5.69
N SER A 66 -0.12 10.97 6.36
CA SER A 66 0.53 10.66 7.64
C SER A 66 -0.47 10.21 8.69
N LYS A 67 -1.59 10.90 8.80
CA LYS A 67 -2.60 10.59 9.82
C LYS A 67 -3.27 9.25 9.53
N TRP A 68 -3.56 8.99 8.26
CA TRP A 68 -4.16 7.71 7.89
C TRP A 68 -3.17 6.55 8.12
N LEU A 69 -1.90 6.74 7.83
CA LEU A 69 -0.89 5.72 8.08
C LEU A 69 -0.76 5.40 9.57
N ASP A 70 -0.82 6.42 10.43
CA ASP A 70 -0.84 6.18 11.88
C ASP A 70 -2.05 5.36 12.30
N TYR A 71 -3.22 5.67 11.75
CA TYR A 71 -4.43 4.91 12.00
C TYR A 71 -4.27 3.46 11.51
N ALA A 72 -3.76 3.27 10.31
CA ALA A 72 -3.60 1.95 9.71
C ALA A 72 -2.63 1.08 10.51
N ARG A 73 -1.56 1.67 11.03
CA ARG A 73 -0.57 0.93 11.84
C ARG A 73 -1.16 0.35 13.11
N GLY A 74 -2.20 0.97 13.65
CA GLY A 74 -2.88 0.45 14.83
C GLY A 74 -3.79 -0.74 14.54
N GLY A 75 -4.20 -0.93 13.28
CA GLY A 75 -5.16 -1.95 12.93
C GLY A 75 -4.73 -2.93 11.85
N ALA A 76 -3.58 -2.74 11.21
CA ALA A 76 -3.15 -3.58 10.11
C ALA A 76 -1.80 -4.22 10.38
N ASP A 77 -1.69 -5.51 10.06
CA ASP A 77 -0.43 -6.26 10.13
C ASP A 77 0.46 -5.95 8.92
N LEU A 78 -0.12 -5.52 7.82
CA LEU A 78 0.59 -5.29 6.57
C LEU A 78 0.00 -4.06 5.88
N ILE A 79 0.86 -3.23 5.31
CA ILE A 79 0.47 -2.09 4.49
C ILE A 79 0.94 -2.34 3.06
N ILE A 80 0.02 -2.27 2.12
CA ILE A 80 0.34 -2.34 0.69
C ILE A 80 0.12 -0.96 0.10
N ALA A 81 1.17 -0.38 -0.48
CA ALA A 81 1.11 0.93 -1.11
C ALA A 81 1.26 0.80 -2.62
N ILE A 82 0.44 1.52 -3.36
CA ILE A 82 0.47 1.52 -4.82
C ILE A 82 0.89 2.91 -5.27
N THR A 83 1.99 2.98 -6.02
CA THR A 83 2.55 4.25 -6.47
C THR A 83 2.95 4.17 -7.94
N CYS A 84 2.93 5.31 -8.61
CA CYS A 84 3.43 5.42 -9.98
C CYS A 84 4.92 5.75 -10.02
N ARG A 85 5.54 6.05 -8.88
CA ARG A 85 6.95 6.34 -8.76
C ARG A 85 7.49 5.76 -7.47
N VAL A 86 8.72 5.20 -7.53
CA VAL A 86 9.35 4.64 -6.32
C VAL A 86 9.67 5.73 -5.30
N GLU A 87 10.00 6.94 -5.76
CA GLU A 87 10.26 8.07 -4.88
C GLU A 87 9.07 9.02 -4.92
N SER A 88 8.39 9.16 -3.81
CA SER A 88 7.20 9.99 -3.68
C SER A 88 7.02 10.40 -2.22
N PRO A 89 6.19 11.41 -1.93
CA PRO A 89 5.87 11.74 -0.55
C PRO A 89 5.32 10.54 0.23
N LEU A 90 4.53 9.69 -0.42
CA LEU A 90 3.99 8.50 0.23
C LEU A 90 5.09 7.50 0.59
N THR A 91 5.99 7.17 -0.36
CA THR A 91 7.05 6.21 -0.09
C THR A 91 8.01 6.70 0.98
N ARG A 92 8.27 8.01 1.04
CA ARG A 92 9.11 8.58 2.10
C ARG A 92 8.51 8.39 3.49
N GLN A 93 7.19 8.39 3.60
CA GLN A 93 6.52 8.12 4.87
C GLN A 93 6.54 6.64 5.24
N LEU A 94 6.75 5.76 4.27
CA LEU A 94 6.70 4.31 4.47
C LEU A 94 8.06 3.67 4.77
N VAL A 95 9.18 4.35 4.48
CA VAL A 95 10.51 3.74 4.57
C VAL A 95 10.88 3.27 5.97
N ASN A 96 10.30 3.86 7.00
CA ASN A 96 10.59 3.51 8.39
C ASN A 96 9.63 2.48 8.96
N LEU A 97 8.71 1.97 8.16
CA LEU A 97 7.74 0.97 8.60
C LEU A 97 8.21 -0.43 8.19
N ASP A 98 8.03 -1.40 9.09
CA ASP A 98 8.54 -2.75 8.89
C ASP A 98 7.67 -3.61 7.98
N ASN A 99 6.37 -3.38 7.99
CA ASN A 99 5.40 -4.24 7.32
C ASN A 99 4.77 -3.55 6.12
N VAL A 100 5.59 -3.28 5.12
CA VAL A 100 5.14 -2.60 3.91
C VAL A 100 5.55 -3.41 2.68
N ILE A 101 4.64 -3.51 1.73
CA ILE A 101 4.91 -4.00 0.38
C ILE A 101 4.53 -2.88 -0.58
N LEU A 102 5.40 -2.61 -1.53
CA LEU A 102 5.18 -1.57 -2.52
C LEU A 102 4.81 -2.18 -3.87
N PHE A 103 3.77 -1.65 -4.51
CA PHE A 103 3.46 -1.93 -5.90
C PHE A 103 3.87 -0.69 -6.70
N ALA A 104 4.88 -0.83 -7.54
CA ALA A 104 5.47 0.30 -8.25
C ALA A 104 6.07 -0.16 -9.58
N PRO A 105 6.32 0.77 -10.53
CA PRO A 105 6.89 0.39 -11.83
C PRO A 105 8.37 0.03 -11.76
N ASP A 106 9.04 0.32 -10.65
CA ASP A 106 10.44 -0.04 -10.45
C ASP A 106 10.67 -0.42 -9.00
N TYR A 107 11.82 -1.04 -8.70
CA TYR A 107 12.14 -1.50 -7.35
C TYR A 107 12.59 -0.34 -6.48
N HIS A 108 12.10 -0.32 -5.25
CA HIS A 108 12.58 0.61 -4.22
C HIS A 108 13.85 0.04 -3.58
N ASP A 109 14.73 0.92 -3.10
CA ASP A 109 16.01 0.50 -2.52
C ASP A 109 15.84 -0.36 -1.26
N THR A 110 14.85 -0.06 -0.44
CA THR A 110 14.69 -0.71 0.87
C THR A 110 13.33 -1.38 1.07
N ILE A 111 12.26 -0.85 0.49
CA ILE A 111 10.92 -1.43 0.67
C ILE A 111 10.74 -2.61 -0.29
N PRO A 112 10.31 -3.79 0.21
CA PRO A 112 9.99 -4.90 -0.67
C PRO A 112 8.96 -4.48 -1.71
N THR A 113 9.26 -4.70 -2.98
CA THR A 113 8.47 -4.18 -4.08
C THR A 113 8.02 -5.28 -5.01
N ILE A 114 6.74 -5.27 -5.36
CA ILE A 114 6.21 -6.02 -6.49
C ILE A 114 6.17 -5.04 -7.66
N ARG A 115 6.94 -5.35 -8.69
CA ARG A 115 7.00 -4.49 -9.85
C ARG A 115 5.77 -4.70 -10.71
N ILE A 116 5.11 -3.60 -11.08
CA ILE A 116 3.95 -3.60 -11.96
C ILE A 116 4.25 -2.71 -13.16
N GLU A 117 3.79 -3.11 -14.33
CA GLU A 117 4.11 -2.39 -15.56
C GLU A 117 3.28 -1.14 -15.74
N SER A 118 2.05 -1.14 -15.22
CA SER A 118 1.22 0.05 -15.32
C SER A 118 0.52 0.32 -14.00
N THR A 119 0.44 1.59 -13.67
CA THR A 119 -0.40 2.12 -12.63
C THR A 119 -1.41 3.04 -13.31
N TYR A 120 -2.34 3.57 -12.55
CA TYR A 120 -3.31 4.51 -13.11
C TYR A 120 -2.63 5.66 -13.84
N TYR A 121 -1.50 6.14 -13.31
CA TYR A 121 -0.75 7.24 -13.91
C TYR A 121 -0.23 6.89 -15.30
N HIS A 122 0.22 5.67 -15.51
CA HIS A 122 0.80 5.24 -16.78
C HIS A 122 -0.22 5.01 -17.87
N GLU A 123 -1.50 5.01 -17.53
CA GLU A 123 -2.57 4.86 -18.51
C GLU A 123 -2.86 6.17 -19.24
N PHE A 124 -2.29 7.25 -18.82
CA PHE A 124 -2.37 8.56 -19.44
C PHE A 124 -1.06 8.94 -20.08
#